data_eee81ff50d913b1799cad1aa74b7c927
#
_entry.id   eee81ff50d913b1799cad1aa74b7c927
#
_cell.length_a   1.000
_cell.length_b   1.000
_cell.length_c   1.000
_cell.angle_alpha   90.00
_cell.angle_beta   90.00
_cell.angle_gamma   90.00
#
_symmetry.space_group_name_H-M   'P 1'
#
loop_
_entity.id
_entity.type
_entity.pdbx_description
1 polymer ?
#
loop_
_entity_poly.entity_id
_entity_poly.type
_entity_poly.pdbx_seq_one_letter_code
_entity_poly.pdbx_strand_id
1 'polypeptide(L)'
;MGIADSMKKAAFSTAFSYIGKNPEENAPKLMAWVDKFAGDGPNSFPTQRAAVRKVINDKDNNMHHLVMDIMKDTDPEVLKATFMNFFLNANIIGWPKQEENRKKYGCNIPWAILLDPTSACNLHCTGCWAAEYGNRLNLTFDEIDSIITQGKELGVYMYIYTGGEPLVRKKDLIAICNKHSD
;
A
#
# COMPACT_ATOMS: atom_id res chain seq x y z
N MET A 1 -3.81 18.38 -1.95
CA MET A 1 -4.43 17.55 -0.90
C MET A 1 -5.53 18.36 -0.24
N GLY A 2 -6.77 17.84 -0.18
CA GLY A 2 -7.91 18.57 0.38
C GLY A 2 -7.90 18.54 1.91
N ILE A 3 -8.68 19.46 2.55
CA ILE A 3 -8.84 19.51 4.01
C ILE A 3 -9.36 18.14 4.55
N ALA A 4 -10.30 17.52 3.84
CA ALA A 4 -10.83 16.20 4.21
C ALA A 4 -9.76 15.10 4.26
N ASP A 5 -8.80 15.09 3.33
CA ASP A 5 -7.72 14.11 3.32
C ASP A 5 -6.72 14.36 4.45
N SER A 6 -6.47 15.62 4.80
CA SER A 6 -5.64 15.97 5.97
C SER A 6 -6.28 15.49 7.27
N MET A 7 -7.60 15.62 7.41
CA MET A 7 -8.34 15.10 8.58
C MET A 7 -8.27 13.57 8.65
N LYS A 8 -8.44 12.87 7.51
CA LYS A 8 -8.29 11.42 7.44
C LYS A 8 -6.87 11.00 7.88
N LYS A 9 -5.83 11.67 7.36
CA LYS A 9 -4.44 11.40 7.74
C LYS A 9 -4.20 11.55 9.25
N ALA A 10 -4.72 12.61 9.86
CA ALA A 10 -4.61 12.83 11.30
C ALA A 10 -5.32 11.71 12.10
N ALA A 11 -6.55 11.38 11.72
CA ALA A 11 -7.33 10.33 12.37
C ALA A 11 -6.64 8.95 12.28
N PHE A 12 -6.14 8.58 11.10
CA PHE A 12 -5.41 7.32 10.90
C PHE A 12 -4.10 7.27 11.68
N SER A 13 -3.34 8.37 11.72
CA SER A 13 -2.11 8.46 12.52
C SER A 13 -2.40 8.29 14.02
N THR A 14 -3.50 8.87 14.51
CA THR A 14 -3.94 8.72 15.90
C THR A 14 -4.35 7.27 16.19
N ALA A 15 -5.14 6.66 15.31
CA ALA A 15 -5.55 5.27 15.41
C ALA A 15 -4.35 4.31 15.43
N PHE A 16 -3.38 4.53 14.54
CA PHE A 16 -2.14 3.75 14.50
C PHE A 16 -1.37 3.86 15.82
N SER A 17 -1.17 5.09 16.33
CA SER A 17 -0.49 5.32 17.60
C SER A 17 -1.22 4.71 18.79
N TYR A 18 -2.56 4.63 18.75
CA TYR A 18 -3.36 3.97 19.76
C TYR A 18 -3.17 2.45 19.75
N ILE A 19 -3.22 1.83 18.56
CA ILE A 19 -2.98 0.39 18.38
C ILE A 19 -1.57 0.04 18.85
N GLY A 20 -0.56 0.79 18.46
CA GLY A 20 0.86 0.51 18.73
C GLY A 20 1.22 0.46 20.23
N LYS A 21 0.41 1.07 21.10
CA LYS A 21 0.65 1.00 22.56
C LYS A 21 0.40 -0.38 23.17
N ASN A 22 -0.62 -1.08 22.70
CA ASN A 22 -0.98 -2.43 23.09
C ASN A 22 -1.83 -3.05 21.96
N PRO A 23 -1.21 -3.66 20.94
CA PRO A 23 -1.92 -4.13 19.75
C PRO A 23 -3.02 -5.15 20.06
N GLU A 24 -2.76 -6.11 20.93
CA GLU A 24 -3.72 -7.16 21.28
C GLU A 24 -5.00 -6.63 21.93
N GLU A 25 -4.89 -5.58 22.74
CA GLU A 25 -6.01 -5.00 23.47
C GLU A 25 -6.70 -3.90 22.65
N ASN A 26 -5.92 -3.05 21.98
CA ASN A 26 -6.42 -1.83 21.37
C ASN A 26 -6.97 -2.07 19.95
N ALA A 27 -6.47 -3.06 19.21
CA ALA A 27 -6.99 -3.36 17.87
C ALA A 27 -8.45 -3.84 17.88
N PRO A 28 -8.87 -4.76 18.79
CA PRO A 28 -10.29 -5.12 18.92
C PRO A 28 -11.18 -3.94 19.29
N LYS A 29 -10.74 -3.09 20.21
CA LYS A 29 -11.50 -1.89 20.64
C LYS A 29 -11.69 -0.90 19.51
N LEU A 30 -10.63 -0.61 18.77
CA LEU A 30 -10.70 0.28 17.62
C LEU A 30 -11.61 -0.30 16.52
N MET A 31 -11.49 -1.62 16.25
CA MET A 31 -12.31 -2.29 15.25
C MET A 31 -13.81 -2.23 15.62
N ALA A 32 -14.16 -2.46 16.88
CA ALA A 32 -15.52 -2.32 17.37
C ALA A 32 -16.05 -0.88 17.22
N TRP A 33 -15.20 0.11 17.46
CA TRP A 33 -15.54 1.52 17.24
C TRP A 33 -15.76 1.82 15.75
N VAL A 34 -14.87 1.36 14.87
CA VAL A 34 -15.01 1.51 13.40
C VAL A 34 -16.32 0.89 12.93
N ASP A 35 -16.66 -0.31 13.37
CA ASP A 35 -17.89 -1.01 12.98
C ASP A 35 -19.18 -0.24 13.38
N LYS A 36 -19.13 0.44 14.53
CA LYS A 36 -20.25 1.23 15.01
C LYS A 36 -20.56 2.44 14.11
N PHE A 37 -19.54 3.02 13.46
CA PHE A 37 -19.67 4.28 12.73
C PHE A 37 -19.51 4.16 11.21
N ALA A 38 -18.93 3.07 10.70
CA ALA A 38 -18.62 2.94 9.28
C ALA A 38 -19.83 2.69 8.38
N GLY A 39 -20.96 2.20 8.93
CA GLY A 39 -22.14 1.82 8.13
C GLY A 39 -21.86 0.65 7.16
N ASP A 40 -22.78 0.41 6.22
CA ASP A 40 -22.74 -0.71 5.27
C ASP A 40 -22.65 -0.25 3.80
N GLY A 41 -22.30 1.01 3.55
CA GLY A 41 -22.15 1.55 2.20
C GLY A 41 -20.94 0.93 1.44
N PRO A 42 -20.89 1.06 0.11
CA PRO A 42 -19.83 0.46 -0.72
C PRO A 42 -18.42 0.90 -0.35
N ASN A 43 -18.28 2.10 0.21
CA ASN A 43 -16.99 2.64 0.67
C ASN A 43 -16.69 2.32 2.15
N SER A 44 -17.53 1.52 2.83
CA SER A 44 -17.33 1.10 4.22
C SER A 44 -16.53 -0.20 4.38
N PHE A 45 -16.25 -0.89 3.28
CA PHE A 45 -15.47 -2.13 3.23
C PHE A 45 -15.96 -3.23 4.20
N PRO A 46 -17.26 -3.61 4.21
CA PRO A 46 -17.82 -4.50 5.21
C PRO A 46 -17.17 -5.89 5.21
N THR A 47 -16.87 -6.45 4.04
CA THR A 47 -16.21 -7.75 3.91
C THR A 47 -14.78 -7.73 4.45
N GLN A 48 -14.03 -6.69 4.13
CA GLN A 48 -12.65 -6.50 4.62
C GLN A 48 -12.63 -6.30 6.14
N ARG A 49 -13.55 -5.51 6.68
CA ARG A 49 -13.71 -5.34 8.13
C ARG A 49 -14.04 -6.64 8.84
N ALA A 50 -14.90 -7.47 8.25
CA ALA A 50 -15.22 -8.80 8.79
C ALA A 50 -13.98 -9.72 8.82
N ALA A 51 -13.18 -9.72 7.76
CA ALA A 51 -11.93 -10.49 7.71
C ALA A 51 -10.92 -10.00 8.76
N VAL A 52 -10.75 -8.68 8.89
CA VAL A 52 -9.87 -8.08 9.92
C VAL A 52 -10.33 -8.45 11.33
N ARG A 53 -11.64 -8.38 11.63
CA ARG A 53 -12.19 -8.81 12.92
C ARG A 53 -11.88 -10.27 13.25
N LYS A 54 -12.03 -11.15 12.25
CA LYS A 54 -11.70 -12.57 12.44
C LYS A 54 -10.24 -12.75 12.84
N VAL A 55 -9.33 -12.09 12.15
CA VAL A 55 -7.89 -12.15 12.46
C VAL A 55 -7.58 -11.58 13.84
N ILE A 56 -8.14 -10.41 14.18
CA ILE A 56 -7.87 -9.72 15.46
C ILE A 56 -8.40 -10.51 16.66
N ASN A 57 -9.58 -11.14 16.53
CA ASN A 57 -10.26 -11.78 17.67
C ASN A 57 -9.91 -13.26 17.85
N ASP A 58 -9.32 -13.90 16.85
CA ASP A 58 -8.94 -15.31 16.88
C ASP A 58 -7.43 -15.42 17.14
N LYS A 59 -7.05 -15.57 18.41
CA LYS A 59 -5.65 -15.63 18.83
C LYS A 59 -4.92 -16.89 18.38
N ASP A 60 -5.64 -17.94 18.02
CA ASP A 60 -5.05 -19.18 17.51
C ASP A 60 -4.83 -19.11 15.98
N ASN A 61 -5.24 -18.03 15.34
CA ASN A 61 -5.09 -17.81 13.90
C ASN A 61 -3.65 -17.44 13.53
N ASN A 62 -3.06 -18.15 12.57
CA ASN A 62 -1.71 -17.87 12.09
C ASN A 62 -1.52 -16.43 11.60
N MET A 63 -2.56 -15.83 10.98
CA MET A 63 -2.51 -14.42 10.57
C MET A 63 -2.50 -13.46 11.76
N HIS A 64 -3.16 -13.83 12.88
CA HIS A 64 -3.05 -13.07 14.13
C HIS A 64 -1.61 -13.03 14.63
N HIS A 65 -0.98 -14.20 14.74
CA HIS A 65 0.44 -14.29 15.16
C HIS A 65 1.34 -13.48 14.22
N LEU A 66 1.19 -13.64 12.91
CA LEU A 66 1.98 -12.88 11.92
C LEU A 66 1.83 -11.37 12.10
N VAL A 67 0.60 -10.88 12.27
CA VAL A 67 0.34 -9.43 12.46
C VAL A 67 0.96 -8.94 13.76
N MET A 68 0.84 -9.70 14.88
CA MET A 68 1.43 -9.34 16.16
C MET A 68 2.95 -9.34 16.11
N ASP A 69 3.57 -10.32 15.45
CA ASP A 69 5.03 -10.38 15.26
C ASP A 69 5.53 -9.20 14.42
N ILE A 70 4.86 -8.89 13.31
CA ILE A 70 5.18 -7.70 12.50
C ILE A 70 5.10 -6.42 13.33
N MET A 71 4.06 -6.26 14.14
CA MET A 71 3.88 -5.08 14.98
C MET A 71 4.93 -4.97 16.09
N LYS A 72 5.46 -6.09 16.56
CA LYS A 72 6.47 -6.16 17.61
C LYS A 72 7.89 -5.95 17.06
N ASP A 73 8.19 -6.59 15.94
CA ASP A 73 9.58 -6.74 15.47
C ASP A 73 9.95 -5.71 14.37
N THR A 74 8.98 -4.95 13.86
CA THR A 74 9.22 -3.93 12.83
C THR A 74 9.43 -2.55 13.45
N ASP A 75 10.39 -1.79 12.90
CA ASP A 75 10.61 -0.39 13.27
C ASP A 75 9.29 0.41 13.22
N PRO A 76 8.92 1.16 14.27
CA PRO A 76 7.65 1.86 14.37
C PRO A 76 7.39 2.88 13.26
N GLU A 77 8.43 3.56 12.76
CA GLU A 77 8.28 4.53 11.66
C GLU A 77 8.04 3.84 10.33
N VAL A 78 8.73 2.71 10.08
CA VAL A 78 8.48 1.86 8.89
C VAL A 78 7.08 1.30 8.93
N LEU A 79 6.66 0.77 10.08
CA LEU A 79 5.33 0.23 10.27
C LEU A 79 4.24 1.28 10.05
N LYS A 80 4.43 2.48 10.61
CA LYS A 80 3.54 3.63 10.43
C LYS A 80 3.46 4.05 8.96
N ALA A 81 4.60 4.19 8.28
CA ALA A 81 4.64 4.53 6.86
C ALA A 81 3.88 3.50 6.01
N THR A 82 4.11 2.20 6.27
CA THR A 82 3.41 1.10 5.59
C THR A 82 1.90 1.17 5.84
N PHE A 83 1.48 1.36 7.09
CA PHE A 83 0.07 1.47 7.45
C PHE A 83 -0.61 2.67 6.77
N MET A 84 0.02 3.83 6.81
CA MET A 84 -0.51 5.05 6.19
C MET A 84 -0.58 4.92 4.66
N ASN A 85 0.43 4.36 4.02
CA ASN A 85 0.45 4.26 2.56
C ASN A 85 -0.48 3.16 2.06
N PHE A 86 -0.46 1.98 2.67
CA PHE A 86 -1.29 0.87 2.21
C PHE A 86 -2.77 1.06 2.56
N PHE A 87 -3.10 1.34 3.83
CA PHE A 87 -4.51 1.44 4.23
C PHE A 87 -5.13 2.78 3.89
N LEU A 88 -4.47 3.89 4.20
CA LEU A 88 -5.05 5.20 3.98
C LEU A 88 -4.90 5.65 2.52
N ASN A 89 -3.67 5.77 2.01
CA ASN A 89 -3.46 6.35 0.68
C ASN A 89 -4.01 5.45 -0.42
N ALA A 90 -3.65 4.15 -0.44
CA ALA A 90 -4.05 3.25 -1.53
C ALA A 90 -5.55 2.88 -1.48
N ASN A 91 -6.14 2.71 -0.28
CA ASN A 91 -7.52 2.24 -0.17
C ASN A 91 -8.52 3.36 0.17
N ILE A 92 -8.30 4.13 1.24
CA ILE A 92 -9.32 5.09 1.71
C ILE A 92 -9.34 6.39 0.87
N ILE A 93 -8.19 6.83 0.37
CA ILE A 93 -8.06 8.03 -0.48
C ILE A 93 -8.08 7.64 -1.95
N GLY A 94 -7.30 6.64 -2.35
CA GLY A 94 -7.11 6.23 -3.73
C GLY A 94 -8.36 5.61 -4.36
N TRP A 95 -9.00 4.67 -3.66
CA TRP A 95 -10.14 3.95 -4.20
C TRP A 95 -11.30 4.85 -4.68
N PRO A 96 -11.82 5.81 -3.89
CA PRO A 96 -12.87 6.72 -4.38
C PRO A 96 -12.43 7.53 -5.60
N LYS A 97 -11.17 7.94 -5.64
CA LYS A 97 -10.59 8.69 -6.77
C LYS A 97 -10.49 7.82 -8.03
N GLN A 98 -10.13 6.54 -7.88
CA GLN A 98 -10.16 5.58 -9.00
C GLN A 98 -11.58 5.40 -9.53
N GLU A 99 -12.58 5.26 -8.66
CA GLU A 99 -13.98 5.11 -9.07
C GLU A 99 -14.49 6.35 -9.83
N GLU A 100 -14.13 7.55 -9.40
CA GLU A 100 -14.43 8.79 -10.12
C GLU A 100 -13.77 8.81 -11.50
N ASN A 101 -12.48 8.48 -11.58
CA ASN A 101 -11.74 8.45 -12.83
C ASN A 101 -12.21 7.34 -13.77
N ARG A 102 -12.64 6.17 -13.28
CA ARG A 102 -13.27 5.12 -14.09
C ARG A 102 -14.51 5.63 -14.81
N LYS A 103 -15.36 6.38 -14.12
CA LYS A 103 -16.55 7.00 -14.70
C LYS A 103 -16.18 8.10 -15.69
N LYS A 104 -15.20 8.94 -15.35
CA LYS A 104 -14.76 10.06 -16.17
C LYS A 104 -14.16 9.63 -17.52
N TYR A 105 -13.32 8.59 -17.50
CA TYR A 105 -12.58 8.13 -18.67
C TYR A 105 -13.22 6.93 -19.38
N GLY A 106 -14.27 6.32 -18.80
CA GLY A 106 -14.94 5.15 -19.38
C GLY A 106 -14.06 3.90 -19.47
N CYS A 107 -13.02 3.78 -18.62
CA CYS A 107 -12.10 2.66 -18.62
C CYS A 107 -11.73 2.23 -17.19
N ASN A 108 -11.14 1.03 -17.05
CA ASN A 108 -10.65 0.59 -15.77
C ASN A 108 -9.42 1.39 -15.34
N ILE A 109 -9.41 1.84 -14.08
CA ILE A 109 -8.23 2.40 -13.41
C ILE A 109 -7.66 1.31 -12.50
N PRO A 110 -6.41 0.88 -12.66
CA PRO A 110 -5.83 -0.19 -11.85
C PRO A 110 -5.65 0.26 -10.40
N TRP A 111 -5.76 -0.69 -9.47
CA TRP A 111 -5.43 -0.43 -8.06
C TRP A 111 -3.92 -0.38 -7.81
N ALA A 112 -3.16 -1.17 -8.56
CA ALA A 112 -1.70 -1.23 -8.48
C ALA A 112 -1.09 -1.24 -9.88
N ILE A 113 0.12 -0.70 -10.02
CA ILE A 113 0.93 -0.74 -11.22
C ILE A 113 2.19 -1.55 -10.94
N LEU A 114 2.43 -2.57 -11.76
CA LEU A 114 3.67 -3.32 -11.78
C LEU A 114 4.67 -2.59 -12.68
N LEU A 115 5.86 -2.28 -12.18
CA LEU A 115 6.91 -1.58 -12.89
C LEU A 115 8.18 -2.43 -12.97
N ASP A 116 8.69 -2.57 -14.18
CA ASP A 116 9.99 -3.18 -14.46
C ASP A 116 11.00 -2.07 -14.75
N PRO A 117 11.67 -1.49 -13.74
CA PRO A 117 12.57 -0.36 -13.94
C PRO A 117 13.81 -0.72 -14.75
N THR A 118 14.15 -2.01 -14.81
CA THR A 118 15.28 -2.53 -15.58
C THR A 118 15.09 -4.01 -15.93
N SER A 119 15.60 -4.43 -17.08
CA SER A 119 15.76 -5.85 -17.40
C SER A 119 17.06 -6.44 -16.86
N ALA A 120 18.00 -5.62 -16.37
CA ALA A 120 19.25 -6.11 -15.78
C ALA A 120 18.97 -6.92 -14.51
N CYS A 121 19.66 -8.05 -14.39
CA CYS A 121 19.54 -8.95 -13.25
C CYS A 121 20.90 -9.53 -12.89
N ASN A 122 21.17 -9.65 -11.59
CA ASN A 122 22.35 -10.32 -11.05
C ASN A 122 22.05 -11.73 -10.50
N LEU A 123 20.84 -12.25 -10.78
CA LEU A 123 20.37 -13.56 -10.36
C LEU A 123 20.19 -14.49 -11.56
N HIS A 124 20.15 -15.82 -11.31
CA HIS A 124 19.92 -16.87 -12.29
C HIS A 124 18.81 -17.82 -11.79
N CYS A 125 17.60 -17.30 -11.64
CA CYS A 125 16.48 -18.08 -11.13
C CYS A 125 16.01 -19.12 -12.14
N THR A 126 15.80 -20.37 -11.70
CA THR A 126 15.27 -21.43 -12.55
C THR A 126 13.85 -21.08 -13.02
N GLY A 127 13.64 -21.12 -14.35
CA GLY A 127 12.35 -20.80 -14.95
C GLY A 127 11.98 -19.30 -14.94
N CYS A 128 12.96 -18.43 -14.81
CA CYS A 128 12.72 -16.99 -14.87
C CYS A 128 12.24 -16.55 -16.26
N TRP A 129 11.08 -15.95 -16.34
CA TRP A 129 10.49 -15.45 -17.60
C TRP A 129 11.28 -14.27 -18.20
N ALA A 130 11.99 -13.51 -17.37
CA ALA A 130 12.76 -12.33 -17.77
C ALA A 130 14.24 -12.62 -18.09
N ALA A 131 14.70 -13.88 -17.96
CA ALA A 131 16.13 -14.25 -18.09
C ALA A 131 16.74 -13.92 -19.45
N GLU A 132 15.93 -13.82 -20.51
CA GLU A 132 16.38 -13.62 -21.88
C GLU A 132 16.44 -12.14 -22.32
N TYR A 133 15.90 -11.21 -21.53
CA TYR A 133 15.82 -9.79 -21.91
C TYR A 133 17.17 -9.04 -21.80
N GLY A 134 18.17 -9.63 -21.14
CA GLY A 134 19.46 -9.00 -20.93
C GLY A 134 19.35 -7.72 -20.10
N ASN A 135 20.24 -6.74 -20.36
CA ASN A 135 20.34 -5.51 -19.56
C ASN A 135 20.05 -4.22 -20.35
N ARG A 136 19.34 -4.31 -21.46
CA ARG A 136 19.15 -3.20 -22.40
C ARG A 136 17.89 -2.40 -22.18
N LEU A 137 16.88 -2.99 -21.54
CA LEU A 137 15.59 -2.38 -21.32
C LEU A 137 15.59 -1.69 -19.94
N ASN A 138 15.58 -0.37 -19.95
CA ASN A 138 15.61 0.41 -18.73
C ASN A 138 14.65 1.61 -18.87
N LEU A 139 13.85 1.84 -17.84
CA LEU A 139 13.15 3.11 -17.67
C LEU A 139 14.13 4.14 -17.07
N THR A 140 14.07 5.37 -17.56
CA THR A 140 14.79 6.47 -16.92
C THR A 140 14.13 6.85 -15.58
N PHE A 141 14.84 7.59 -14.75
CA PHE A 141 14.28 8.13 -13.50
C PHE A 141 13.03 8.98 -13.78
N ASP A 142 13.10 9.85 -14.80
CA ASP A 142 12.01 10.77 -15.16
C ASP A 142 10.78 10.02 -15.72
N GLU A 143 10.98 8.91 -16.43
CA GLU A 143 9.87 8.07 -16.87
C GLU A 143 9.16 7.40 -15.70
N ILE A 144 9.90 6.84 -14.74
CA ILE A 144 9.33 6.25 -13.52
C ILE A 144 8.58 7.32 -12.72
N ASP A 145 9.19 8.48 -12.52
CA ASP A 145 8.59 9.63 -11.84
C ASP A 145 7.27 10.07 -12.51
N SER A 146 7.28 10.17 -13.83
CA SER A 146 6.11 10.55 -14.62
C SER A 146 4.97 9.52 -14.49
N ILE A 147 5.28 8.23 -14.56
CA ILE A 147 4.29 7.15 -14.38
C ILE A 147 3.65 7.23 -13.00
N ILE A 148 4.45 7.41 -11.95
CA ILE A 148 3.92 7.50 -10.59
C ILE A 148 3.09 8.77 -10.40
N THR A 149 3.55 9.91 -10.91
CA THR A 149 2.83 11.19 -10.82
C THR A 149 1.46 11.09 -11.48
N GLN A 150 1.39 10.59 -12.72
CA GLN A 150 0.14 10.40 -13.44
C GLN A 150 -0.75 9.34 -12.77
N GLY A 151 -0.16 8.25 -12.27
CA GLY A 151 -0.89 7.24 -11.51
C GLY A 151 -1.57 7.81 -10.27
N LYS A 152 -0.89 8.66 -9.51
CA LYS A 152 -1.48 9.35 -8.34
C LYS A 152 -2.62 10.31 -8.72
N GLU A 153 -2.54 10.96 -9.88
CA GLU A 153 -3.65 11.76 -10.42
C GLU A 153 -4.90 10.91 -10.69
N LEU A 154 -4.70 9.64 -11.05
CA LEU A 154 -5.78 8.67 -11.25
C LEU A 154 -6.23 7.98 -9.94
N GLY A 155 -5.51 8.16 -8.83
CA GLY A 155 -5.79 7.53 -7.54
C GLY A 155 -5.02 6.24 -7.29
N VAL A 156 -4.01 5.93 -8.11
CA VAL A 156 -3.14 4.75 -7.91
C VAL A 156 -2.00 5.11 -6.95
N TYR A 157 -1.93 4.42 -5.81
CA TYR A 157 -0.90 4.63 -4.78
C TYR A 157 -0.10 3.36 -4.48
N MET A 158 -0.33 2.26 -5.21
CA MET A 158 0.41 1.02 -5.05
C MET A 158 1.25 0.75 -6.29
N TYR A 159 2.56 0.67 -6.10
CA TYR A 159 3.54 0.38 -7.15
C TYR A 159 4.42 -0.79 -6.72
N ILE A 160 4.55 -1.78 -7.58
CA ILE A 160 5.32 -3.00 -7.33
C ILE A 160 6.50 -3.00 -8.30
N TYR A 161 7.70 -2.91 -7.79
CA TYR A 161 8.91 -2.99 -8.60
C TYR A 161 9.32 -4.44 -8.81
N THR A 162 9.48 -4.83 -10.06
CA THR A 162 9.87 -6.17 -10.51
C THR A 162 10.71 -6.09 -11.79
N GLY A 163 10.68 -7.06 -12.69
CA GLY A 163 11.42 -7.09 -13.95
C GLY A 163 12.62 -8.01 -13.86
N GLY A 164 13.84 -7.49 -14.10
CA GLY A 164 15.10 -8.12 -13.74
C GLY A 164 15.26 -8.14 -12.21
N GLU A 165 16.38 -7.66 -11.69
CA GLU A 165 16.51 -7.38 -10.26
C GLU A 165 16.41 -5.87 -10.05
N PRO A 166 15.29 -5.33 -9.54
CA PRO A 166 15.09 -3.89 -9.42
C PRO A 166 16.13 -3.22 -8.51
N LEU A 167 16.67 -3.93 -7.53
CA LEU A 167 17.72 -3.40 -6.64
C LEU A 167 19.09 -3.22 -7.30
N VAL A 168 19.29 -3.67 -8.53
CA VAL A 168 20.42 -3.23 -9.36
C VAL A 168 20.41 -1.71 -9.51
N ARG A 169 19.21 -1.10 -9.49
CA ARG A 169 19.00 0.35 -9.51
C ARG A 169 18.64 0.93 -8.15
N LYS A 170 19.16 0.37 -7.06
CA LYS A 170 18.83 0.74 -5.67
C LYS A 170 18.84 2.26 -5.41
N LYS A 171 19.79 2.99 -5.96
CA LYS A 171 19.89 4.46 -5.75
C LYS A 171 18.69 5.20 -6.33
N ASP A 172 18.28 4.85 -7.54
CA ASP A 172 17.14 5.47 -8.21
C ASP A 172 15.83 5.11 -7.49
N LEU A 173 15.68 3.85 -7.08
CA LEU A 173 14.49 3.41 -6.36
C LEU A 173 14.33 4.11 -5.00
N ILE A 174 15.42 4.27 -4.25
CA ILE A 174 15.39 5.04 -2.99
C ILE A 174 14.99 6.49 -3.27
N ALA A 175 15.56 7.12 -4.31
CA ALA A 175 15.23 8.51 -4.65
C ALA A 175 13.75 8.66 -5.07
N ILE A 176 13.22 7.74 -5.87
CA ILE A 176 11.80 7.71 -6.26
C ILE A 176 10.89 7.49 -5.06
N CYS A 177 11.19 6.53 -4.19
CA CYS A 177 10.39 6.28 -2.98
C CYS A 177 10.39 7.50 -2.04
N ASN A 178 11.52 8.19 -1.90
CA ASN A 178 11.59 9.41 -1.10
C ASN A 178 10.79 10.56 -1.73
N LYS A 179 10.83 10.70 -3.07
CA LYS A 179 10.06 11.71 -3.80
C LYS A 179 8.55 11.46 -3.71
N HIS A 180 8.14 10.21 -3.69
CA HIS A 180 6.76 9.75 -3.66
C HIS A 180 6.45 8.99 -2.36
N SER A 181 6.74 9.60 -1.21
CA SER A 181 6.62 8.99 0.12
C SER A 181 5.17 8.90 0.66
N ASP A 182 4.19 9.40 -0.09
CA ASP A 182 2.75 9.40 0.24
C ASP A 182 1.94 8.41 -0.60
#